data_676c097f23619f029597d2a06b7347d5
#
_entry.id   676c097f23619f029597d2a06b7347d5
#
_cell.length_a   1.000
_cell.length_b   1.000
_cell.length_c   1.000
_cell.angle_alpha   90.00
_cell.angle_beta   90.00
_cell.angle_gamma   90.00
#
_symmetry.space_group_name_H-M   'P 1'
#
loop_
_entity.id
_entity.type
_entity.pdbx_description
1 polymer ?
#
loop_
_entity_poly.entity_id
_entity_poly.type
_entity_poly.pdbx_seq_one_letter_code
_entity_poly.pdbx_strand_id
1 'polypeptide(L)'
;DVRRMTDYIIGRAQPSTDPPDNQYIKLAVEGANGKLMGFCCFNPYTEGAPQMLEEAFRSGFRGLKLSPMSHQFSFASKAVAELAAICGDYGLPLYSHVLYNPGASTERFVSLARKFPQTTFILGHMGFGPADQDALQAAVELDNFFLETSTGSYLTIKQAVERAGAGKVIFGGEFPLSHPKAELAKILALNISDDARERILGGNILELVKS
;
A
#
# COMPACT_ATOMS: atom_id res chain seq x y z
N ASP A 1 14.33 -6.93 -1.35
CA ASP A 1 15.42 -7.90 -1.07
C ASP A 1 14.98 -8.87 0.02
N VAL A 2 14.74 -10.13 -0.36
CA VAL A 2 14.24 -11.21 0.53
C VAL A 2 15.16 -11.42 1.75
N ARG A 3 16.47 -11.26 1.59
CA ARG A 3 17.43 -11.39 2.70
C ARG A 3 17.21 -10.30 3.75
N ARG A 4 17.06 -9.04 3.33
CA ARG A 4 16.79 -7.92 4.25
C ARG A 4 15.49 -8.13 5.00
N MET A 5 14.47 -8.68 4.35
CA MET A 5 13.20 -8.96 4.99
C MET A 5 13.29 -10.11 5.99
N THR A 6 14.05 -11.17 5.68
CA THR A 6 14.33 -12.23 6.64
C THR A 6 15.06 -11.68 7.87
N ASP A 7 16.12 -10.89 7.67
CA ASP A 7 16.88 -10.27 8.75
C ASP A 7 16.03 -9.35 9.60
N TYR A 8 15.06 -8.66 9.01
CA TYR A 8 14.10 -7.84 9.73
C TYR A 8 13.15 -8.68 10.60
N ILE A 9 12.54 -9.72 10.04
CA ILE A 9 11.61 -10.61 10.77
C ILE A 9 12.29 -11.24 11.98
N ILE A 10 13.58 -11.56 11.89
CA ILE A 10 14.37 -12.12 13.00
C ILE A 10 15.07 -11.07 13.86
N GLY A 11 14.74 -9.80 13.68
CA GLY A 11 15.27 -8.69 14.49
C GLY A 11 16.73 -8.35 14.26
N ARG A 12 17.31 -8.74 13.14
CA ARG A 12 18.70 -8.45 12.74
C ARG A 12 18.84 -7.30 11.76
N ALA A 13 17.74 -6.87 11.15
CA ALA A 13 17.79 -5.79 10.17
C ALA A 13 18.07 -4.44 10.83
N GLN A 14 18.99 -3.71 10.25
CA GLN A 14 19.14 -2.29 10.49
C GLN A 14 18.30 -1.51 9.47
N PRO A 15 17.82 -0.30 9.81
CA PRO A 15 17.18 0.56 8.82
C PRO A 15 18.05 0.72 7.58
N SER A 16 17.43 0.65 6.41
CA SER A 16 18.17 0.92 5.19
C SER A 16 18.45 2.41 5.08
N THR A 17 19.74 2.76 4.96
CA THR A 17 20.17 4.11 4.60
C THR A 17 20.26 4.30 3.10
N ASP A 18 20.16 3.21 2.33
CA ASP A 18 20.21 3.26 0.87
C ASP A 18 18.92 3.87 0.34
N PRO A 19 18.98 4.81 -0.59
CA PRO A 19 17.79 5.33 -1.24
C PRO A 19 17.07 4.19 -2.01
N PRO A 20 15.73 4.19 -2.03
CA PRO A 20 14.97 3.28 -2.86
C PRO A 20 15.33 3.44 -4.34
N ASP A 21 15.50 2.33 -5.06
CA ASP A 21 15.89 2.34 -6.46
C ASP A 21 14.68 2.58 -7.39
N ASN A 22 14.19 3.82 -7.42
CA ASN A 22 13.11 4.24 -8.30
C ASN A 22 13.52 4.19 -9.78
N GLN A 23 14.81 4.32 -10.09
CA GLN A 23 15.30 4.21 -11.46
C GLN A 23 15.13 2.78 -12.01
N TYR A 24 15.41 1.77 -11.19
CA TYR A 24 15.15 0.37 -11.57
C TYR A 24 13.66 0.13 -11.85
N ILE A 25 12.77 0.65 -10.98
CA ILE A 25 11.32 0.53 -11.17
C ILE A 25 10.90 1.19 -12.49
N LYS A 26 11.41 2.39 -12.78
CA LYS A 26 11.11 3.12 -14.02
C LYS A 26 11.52 2.31 -15.26
N LEU A 27 12.73 1.80 -15.30
CA LEU A 27 13.21 0.98 -16.40
C LEU A 27 12.39 -0.31 -16.58
N ALA A 28 11.99 -0.95 -15.49
CA ALA A 28 11.13 -2.14 -15.53
C ALA A 28 9.75 -1.83 -16.12
N VAL A 29 9.16 -0.69 -15.75
CA VAL A 29 7.85 -0.23 -16.28
C VAL A 29 7.96 0.09 -17.77
N GLU A 30 8.99 0.83 -18.18
CA GLU A 30 9.24 1.17 -19.58
C GLU A 30 9.42 -0.09 -20.45
N GLY A 31 10.17 -1.08 -19.96
CA GLY A 31 10.40 -2.36 -20.65
C GLY A 31 9.17 -3.28 -20.69
N ALA A 32 8.16 -3.04 -19.88
CA ALA A 32 7.00 -3.90 -19.77
C ALA A 32 5.89 -3.65 -20.82
N ASN A 33 6.07 -2.69 -21.73
CA ASN A 33 5.11 -2.38 -22.80
C ASN A 33 3.67 -2.17 -22.27
N GLY A 34 3.50 -1.38 -21.24
CA GLY A 34 2.20 -1.04 -20.65
C GLY A 34 1.59 -2.10 -19.72
N LYS A 35 2.31 -3.21 -19.43
CA LYS A 35 1.83 -4.28 -18.54
C LYS A 35 2.11 -4.02 -17.07
N LEU A 36 2.97 -3.05 -16.75
CA LEU A 36 3.33 -2.67 -15.38
C LEU A 36 3.07 -1.19 -15.15
N MET A 37 2.69 -0.87 -13.92
CA MET A 37 2.63 0.48 -13.39
C MET A 37 3.52 0.54 -12.15
N GLY A 38 4.30 1.61 -12.01
CA GLY A 38 5.26 1.76 -10.91
C GLY A 38 4.68 2.61 -9.78
N PHE A 39 4.92 2.17 -8.55
CA PHE A 39 4.85 3.04 -7.37
C PHE A 39 6.27 3.45 -7.01
N CYS A 40 6.50 4.75 -6.81
CA CYS A 40 7.78 5.22 -6.29
C CYS A 40 7.87 4.98 -4.79
N CYS A 41 9.09 4.92 -4.27
CA CYS A 41 9.32 4.78 -2.83
C CYS A 41 10.31 5.85 -2.39
N PHE A 42 10.02 6.51 -1.26
CA PHE A 42 10.91 7.51 -0.67
C PHE A 42 11.02 7.32 0.84
N ASN A 43 12.18 7.66 1.39
CA ASN A 43 12.29 7.92 2.82
C ASN A 43 11.72 9.33 3.06
N PRO A 44 10.66 9.49 3.89
CA PRO A 44 10.05 10.81 4.12
C PRO A 44 11.01 11.86 4.69
N TYR A 45 12.09 11.41 5.33
CA TYR A 45 13.09 12.31 5.93
C TYR A 45 14.23 12.67 4.99
N THR A 46 14.23 12.21 3.75
CA THR A 46 15.19 12.64 2.74
C THR A 46 14.96 14.12 2.42
N GLU A 47 16.04 14.90 2.40
CA GLU A 47 15.98 16.30 1.95
C GLU A 47 15.45 16.38 0.52
N GLY A 48 14.46 17.22 0.29
CA GLY A 48 13.81 17.34 -1.03
C GLY A 48 12.83 16.22 -1.38
N ALA A 49 12.45 15.32 -0.45
CA ALA A 49 11.49 14.24 -0.71
C ALA A 49 10.17 14.72 -1.35
N PRO A 50 9.58 15.87 -0.95
CA PRO A 50 8.38 16.41 -1.61
C PRO A 50 8.60 16.71 -3.10
N GLN A 51 9.67 17.39 -3.46
CA GLN A 51 10.01 17.72 -4.85
C GLN A 51 10.33 16.46 -5.67
N MET A 52 11.06 15.51 -5.08
CA MET A 52 11.35 14.22 -5.70
C MET A 52 10.07 13.42 -5.99
N LEU A 53 9.08 13.47 -5.09
CA LEU A 53 7.79 12.80 -5.28
C LEU A 53 7.01 13.41 -6.45
N GLU A 54 6.93 14.76 -6.52
CA GLU A 54 6.29 15.44 -7.64
C GLU A 54 6.96 15.10 -8.99
N GLU A 55 8.30 15.06 -9.03
CA GLU A 55 9.05 14.68 -10.22
C GLU A 55 8.76 13.23 -10.62
N ALA A 56 8.68 12.32 -9.64
CA ALA A 56 8.31 10.94 -9.88
C ALA A 56 6.92 10.83 -10.51
N PHE A 57 5.92 11.52 -10.00
CA PHE A 57 4.57 11.53 -10.55
C PHE A 57 4.54 12.10 -11.97
N ARG A 58 5.22 13.23 -12.23
CA ARG A 58 5.37 13.80 -13.58
C ARG A 58 6.09 12.84 -14.54
N SER A 59 6.97 11.98 -14.03
CA SER A 59 7.68 10.98 -14.83
C SER A 59 6.89 9.70 -15.10
N GLY A 60 5.65 9.57 -14.56
CA GLY A 60 4.75 8.48 -14.85
C GLY A 60 4.57 7.43 -13.75
N PHE A 61 5.12 7.64 -12.55
CA PHE A 61 4.76 6.82 -11.40
C PHE A 61 3.29 7.04 -11.02
N ARG A 62 2.62 5.98 -10.58
CA ARG A 62 1.16 5.91 -10.34
C ARG A 62 0.77 5.81 -8.87
N GLY A 63 1.69 6.06 -7.98
CA GLY A 63 1.46 6.09 -6.54
C GLY A 63 2.76 6.16 -5.76
N LEU A 64 2.62 6.42 -4.47
CA LEU A 64 3.72 6.45 -3.50
C LEU A 64 3.66 5.20 -2.60
N LYS A 65 4.76 4.46 -2.49
CA LYS A 65 4.97 3.44 -1.45
C LYS A 65 5.77 4.03 -0.30
N LEU A 66 5.25 3.93 0.92
CA LEU A 66 6.00 4.18 2.14
C LEU A 66 6.34 2.86 2.84
N SER A 67 7.55 2.75 3.37
CA SER A 67 8.04 1.58 4.10
C SER A 67 8.53 1.97 5.50
N PRO A 68 7.67 1.97 6.51
CA PRO A 68 8.09 2.28 7.88
C PRO A 68 9.11 1.29 8.43
N MET A 69 9.12 0.06 7.88
CA MET A 69 10.10 -0.95 8.16
C MET A 69 11.52 -0.53 7.74
N SER A 70 11.65 0.00 6.51
CA SER A 70 12.95 0.36 5.95
C SER A 70 13.43 1.72 6.42
N HIS A 71 12.52 2.68 6.64
CA HIS A 71 12.87 4.09 6.85
C HIS A 71 12.58 4.62 8.25
N GLN A 72 11.94 3.80 9.12
CA GLN A 72 11.67 4.10 10.54
C GLN A 72 11.06 5.48 10.80
N PHE A 73 10.02 5.84 10.08
CA PHE A 73 9.28 7.08 10.27
C PHE A 73 7.99 6.86 11.07
N SER A 74 7.41 7.97 11.52
CA SER A 74 6.06 7.98 12.08
C SER A 74 5.05 8.52 11.07
N PHE A 75 3.87 7.88 10.95
CA PHE A 75 2.76 8.41 10.17
C PHE A 75 2.22 9.75 10.71
N ALA A 76 2.54 10.11 11.95
CA ALA A 76 2.19 11.40 12.53
C ALA A 76 3.21 12.52 12.20
N SER A 77 4.32 12.20 11.51
CA SER A 77 5.35 13.20 11.19
C SER A 77 4.88 14.20 10.14
N LYS A 78 5.41 15.43 10.21
CA LYS A 78 5.16 16.47 9.21
C LYS A 78 5.61 16.03 7.82
N ALA A 79 6.76 15.36 7.72
CA ALA A 79 7.30 14.88 6.45
C ALA A 79 6.34 13.90 5.75
N VAL A 80 5.74 12.95 6.48
CA VAL A 80 4.74 12.04 5.90
C VAL A 80 3.46 12.79 5.50
N ALA A 81 3.04 13.77 6.32
CA ALA A 81 1.88 14.59 6.01
C ALA A 81 2.05 15.41 4.72
N GLU A 82 3.23 15.94 4.47
CA GLU A 82 3.56 16.65 3.21
C GLU A 82 3.47 15.72 2.00
N LEU A 83 4.03 14.50 2.08
CA LEU A 83 3.93 13.53 1.00
C LEU A 83 2.47 13.07 0.77
N ALA A 84 1.70 12.90 1.84
CA ALA A 84 0.27 12.55 1.72
C ALA A 84 -0.52 13.66 1.01
N ALA A 85 -0.26 14.93 1.31
CA ALA A 85 -0.89 16.05 0.63
C ALA A 85 -0.59 16.03 -0.88
N ILE A 86 0.67 15.86 -1.27
CA ILE A 86 1.07 15.77 -2.68
C ILE A 86 0.35 14.61 -3.39
N CYS A 87 0.22 13.45 -2.75
CA CYS A 87 -0.56 12.35 -3.33
C CYS A 87 -2.00 12.78 -3.63
N GLY A 88 -2.64 13.52 -2.72
CA GLY A 88 -3.99 14.06 -2.91
C GLY A 88 -4.06 15.07 -4.06
N ASP A 89 -3.09 16.00 -4.14
CA ASP A 89 -3.04 17.02 -5.20
C ASP A 89 -2.88 16.40 -6.59
N TYR A 90 -2.19 15.27 -6.70
CA TYR A 90 -2.03 14.52 -7.95
C TYR A 90 -3.13 13.48 -8.20
N GLY A 91 -4.04 13.26 -7.25
CA GLY A 91 -5.07 12.21 -7.33
C GLY A 91 -4.49 10.78 -7.35
N LEU A 92 -3.28 10.58 -6.80
CA LEU A 92 -2.57 9.31 -6.80
C LEU A 92 -2.50 8.69 -5.39
N PRO A 93 -2.55 7.35 -5.27
CA PRO A 93 -2.63 6.70 -3.98
C PRO A 93 -1.31 6.69 -3.22
N LEU A 94 -1.43 6.72 -1.89
CA LEU A 94 -0.38 6.40 -0.93
C LEU A 94 -0.59 4.98 -0.40
N TYR A 95 0.34 4.09 -0.70
CA TYR A 95 0.35 2.71 -0.20
C TYR A 95 1.36 2.55 0.93
N SER A 96 0.99 1.91 2.02
CA SER A 96 1.91 1.52 3.08
C SER A 96 1.48 0.23 3.77
N HIS A 97 2.43 -0.51 4.32
CA HIS A 97 2.17 -1.46 5.39
C HIS A 97 2.32 -0.78 6.76
N VAL A 98 1.86 -1.42 7.80
CA VAL A 98 1.94 -0.96 9.19
C VAL A 98 2.78 -1.91 10.03
N LEU A 99 3.21 -1.47 11.20
CA LEU A 99 4.07 -2.20 12.13
C LEU A 99 3.49 -2.19 13.53
N TYR A 100 3.93 -3.13 14.36
CA TYR A 100 3.61 -3.16 15.78
C TYR A 100 4.49 -2.17 16.57
N ASN A 101 4.41 -0.89 16.20
CA ASN A 101 5.04 0.18 16.98
C ASN A 101 4.16 1.44 16.95
N PRO A 102 4.25 2.30 17.99
CA PRO A 102 3.35 3.45 18.13
C PRO A 102 3.42 4.47 16.98
N GLY A 103 4.55 4.56 16.28
CA GLY A 103 4.75 5.51 15.17
C GLY A 103 4.16 5.03 13.85
N ALA A 104 4.13 3.71 13.64
CA ALA A 104 3.73 3.09 12.36
C ALA A 104 2.55 2.11 12.52
N SER A 105 1.72 2.29 13.54
CA SER A 105 0.54 1.48 13.79
C SER A 105 -0.59 1.75 12.79
N THR A 106 -1.52 0.82 12.72
CA THR A 106 -2.78 0.97 11.94
C THR A 106 -3.55 2.23 12.36
N GLU A 107 -3.69 2.47 13.66
CA GLU A 107 -4.36 3.67 14.19
C GLU A 107 -3.72 4.97 13.66
N ARG A 108 -2.38 5.03 13.58
CA ARG A 108 -1.67 6.21 13.05
C ARG A 108 -1.89 6.38 11.55
N PHE A 109 -1.89 5.27 10.80
CA PHE A 109 -2.17 5.32 9.36
C PHE A 109 -3.62 5.74 9.07
N VAL A 110 -4.58 5.22 9.84
CA VAL A 110 -5.99 5.63 9.77
C VAL A 110 -6.17 7.12 10.15
N SER A 111 -5.46 7.58 11.20
CA SER A 111 -5.49 9.00 11.59
C SER A 111 -4.96 9.90 10.48
N LEU A 112 -3.93 9.45 9.75
CA LEU A 112 -3.43 10.16 8.58
C LEU A 112 -4.49 10.22 7.47
N ALA A 113 -5.17 9.10 7.18
CA ALA A 113 -6.21 9.04 6.16
C ALA A 113 -7.39 9.98 6.48
N ARG A 114 -7.81 10.05 7.75
CA ARG A 114 -8.84 11.00 8.20
C ARG A 114 -8.43 12.46 8.02
N LYS A 115 -7.14 12.77 8.21
CA LYS A 115 -6.60 14.12 8.06
C LYS A 115 -6.52 14.58 6.60
N PHE A 116 -6.37 13.64 5.66
CA PHE A 116 -6.21 13.92 4.23
C PHE A 116 -7.32 13.22 3.41
N PRO A 117 -8.59 13.68 3.47
CA PRO A 117 -9.71 13.01 2.81
C PRO A 117 -9.62 13.01 1.28
N GLN A 118 -8.81 13.89 0.69
CA GLN A 118 -8.57 13.94 -0.76
C GLN A 118 -7.52 12.95 -1.24
N THR A 119 -6.75 12.37 -0.31
CA THR A 119 -5.71 11.39 -0.62
C THR A 119 -6.26 9.99 -0.46
N THR A 120 -6.05 9.13 -1.45
CA THR A 120 -6.37 7.71 -1.35
C THR A 120 -5.28 6.96 -0.58
N PHE A 121 -5.68 6.22 0.43
CA PHE A 121 -4.79 5.39 1.26
C PHE A 121 -5.04 3.90 1.00
N ILE A 122 -3.98 3.17 0.71
CA ILE A 122 -4.02 1.71 0.55
C ILE A 122 -3.19 1.08 1.67
N LEU A 123 -3.85 0.33 2.53
CA LEU A 123 -3.20 -0.42 3.60
C LEU A 123 -2.85 -1.83 3.13
N GLY A 124 -1.57 -2.14 3.07
CA GLY A 124 -1.06 -3.46 2.69
C GLY A 124 -1.36 -4.54 3.72
N HIS A 125 -1.43 -5.78 3.25
CA HIS A 125 -1.52 -6.99 4.07
C HIS A 125 -2.78 -7.09 4.94
N MET A 126 -3.84 -6.36 4.63
CA MET A 126 -5.07 -6.25 5.45
C MET A 126 -4.82 -5.64 6.84
N GLY A 127 -3.72 -4.90 7.01
CA GLY A 127 -3.29 -4.34 8.29
C GLY A 127 -2.25 -5.19 9.02
N PHE A 128 -2.23 -5.12 10.35
CA PHE A 128 -1.27 -5.86 11.16
C PHE A 128 -1.90 -7.09 11.82
N GLY A 129 -1.26 -8.25 11.63
CA GLY A 129 -1.70 -9.50 12.24
C GLY A 129 -2.91 -10.15 11.52
N PRO A 130 -3.45 -11.23 12.09
CA PRO A 130 -4.43 -12.07 11.39
C PRO A 130 -5.83 -11.45 11.25
N ALA A 131 -6.14 -10.39 12.01
CA ALA A 131 -7.46 -9.75 12.01
C ALA A 131 -7.38 -8.33 12.60
N ASP A 132 -6.90 -7.38 11.81
CA ASP A 132 -6.81 -5.98 12.20
C ASP A 132 -8.18 -5.32 12.12
N GLN A 133 -8.85 -5.19 13.27
CA GLN A 133 -10.20 -4.63 13.33
C GLN A 133 -10.22 -3.11 13.07
N ASP A 134 -9.14 -2.38 13.40
CA ASP A 134 -9.04 -0.95 13.13
C ASP A 134 -8.91 -0.69 11.63
N ALA A 135 -8.13 -1.53 10.92
CA ALA A 135 -8.02 -1.49 9.47
C ALA A 135 -9.38 -1.75 8.79
N LEU A 136 -10.07 -2.79 9.26
CA LEU A 136 -11.38 -3.16 8.72
C LEU A 136 -12.43 -2.08 8.97
N GLN A 137 -12.47 -1.52 10.17
CA GLN A 137 -13.38 -0.45 10.52
C GLN A 137 -13.10 0.83 9.71
N ALA A 138 -11.83 1.16 9.50
CA ALA A 138 -11.44 2.30 8.66
C ALA A 138 -11.91 2.14 7.21
N ALA A 139 -11.82 0.94 6.64
CA ALA A 139 -12.30 0.67 5.29
C ALA A 139 -13.84 0.80 5.17
N VAL A 140 -14.58 0.54 6.25
CA VAL A 140 -16.04 0.75 6.32
C VAL A 140 -16.39 2.24 6.42
N GLU A 141 -15.64 3.02 7.22
CA GLU A 141 -15.97 4.40 7.57
C GLU A 141 -15.43 5.44 6.57
N LEU A 142 -14.30 5.16 5.91
CA LEU A 142 -13.57 6.16 5.13
C LEU A 142 -13.65 5.85 3.63
N ASP A 143 -14.13 6.79 2.85
CA ASP A 143 -14.23 6.65 1.39
C ASP A 143 -12.85 6.53 0.73
N ASN A 144 -11.82 7.13 1.31
CA ASN A 144 -10.47 7.19 0.81
C ASN A 144 -9.53 6.07 1.35
N PHE A 145 -10.07 5.02 2.02
CA PHE A 145 -9.25 3.97 2.64
C PHE A 145 -9.57 2.60 2.05
N PHE A 146 -8.54 1.89 1.61
CA PHE A 146 -8.61 0.60 0.92
C PHE A 146 -7.69 -0.43 1.59
N LEU A 147 -8.06 -1.70 1.49
CA LEU A 147 -7.31 -2.83 2.04
C LEU A 147 -6.73 -3.69 0.91
N GLU A 148 -5.43 -3.95 0.97
CA GLU A 148 -4.73 -4.79 0.00
C GLU A 148 -4.47 -6.18 0.60
N THR A 149 -4.73 -7.25 -0.16
CA THR A 149 -4.96 -8.60 0.35
C THR A 149 -3.72 -9.47 0.53
N SER A 150 -2.54 -9.05 0.07
CA SER A 150 -1.34 -9.90 0.13
C SER A 150 -1.05 -10.35 1.56
N THR A 151 -0.71 -11.61 1.72
CA THR A 151 -0.47 -12.29 3.00
C THR A 151 -1.63 -12.27 4.02
N GLY A 152 -2.71 -11.54 3.73
CA GLY A 152 -3.92 -11.53 4.55
C GLY A 152 -4.58 -12.92 4.61
N SER A 153 -5.21 -13.25 5.76
CA SER A 153 -5.94 -14.50 5.88
C SER A 153 -7.21 -14.51 5.04
N TYR A 154 -7.63 -15.68 4.58
CA TYR A 154 -8.91 -15.84 3.88
C TYR A 154 -10.09 -15.25 4.67
N LEU A 155 -10.11 -15.49 5.99
CA LEU A 155 -11.19 -14.99 6.84
C LEU A 155 -11.21 -13.46 6.93
N THR A 156 -10.04 -12.83 7.04
CA THR A 156 -9.94 -11.37 7.09
C THR A 156 -10.40 -10.75 5.78
N ILE A 157 -9.97 -11.31 4.64
CA ILE A 157 -10.40 -10.86 3.31
C ILE A 157 -11.92 -11.02 3.16
N LYS A 158 -12.47 -12.18 3.55
CA LYS A 158 -13.91 -12.43 3.52
C LYS A 158 -14.68 -11.40 4.35
N GLN A 159 -14.24 -11.12 5.58
CA GLN A 159 -14.86 -10.10 6.44
C GLN A 159 -14.79 -8.71 5.83
N ALA A 160 -13.67 -8.34 5.19
CA ALA A 160 -13.53 -7.04 4.54
C ALA A 160 -14.54 -6.89 3.39
N VAL A 161 -14.69 -7.91 2.55
CA VAL A 161 -15.67 -7.90 1.47
C VAL A 161 -17.11 -7.83 2.00
N GLU A 162 -17.42 -8.56 3.07
CA GLU A 162 -18.77 -8.58 3.67
C GLU A 162 -19.14 -7.26 4.37
N ARG A 163 -18.17 -6.58 5.01
CA ARG A 163 -18.43 -5.39 5.83
C ARG A 163 -18.18 -4.09 5.07
N ALA A 164 -17.08 -3.98 4.34
CA ALA A 164 -16.69 -2.78 3.61
C ALA A 164 -17.09 -2.83 2.12
N GLY A 165 -17.42 -4.01 1.61
CA GLY A 165 -17.75 -4.23 0.20
C GLY A 165 -16.52 -4.52 -0.67
N ALA A 166 -16.74 -5.21 -1.80
CA ALA A 166 -15.69 -5.56 -2.76
C ALA A 166 -14.95 -4.34 -3.33
N GLY A 167 -15.61 -3.17 -3.39
CA GLY A 167 -15.01 -1.92 -3.86
C GLY A 167 -13.91 -1.36 -2.97
N LYS A 168 -13.75 -1.86 -1.74
CA LYS A 168 -12.72 -1.44 -0.77
C LYS A 168 -11.54 -2.39 -0.68
N VAL A 169 -11.55 -3.49 -1.44
CA VAL A 169 -10.55 -4.56 -1.37
C VAL A 169 -9.75 -4.61 -2.67
N ILE A 170 -8.43 -4.64 -2.56
CA ILE A 170 -7.49 -4.67 -3.69
C ILE A 170 -6.66 -5.95 -3.59
N PHE A 171 -6.58 -6.71 -4.68
CA PHE A 171 -5.74 -7.90 -4.74
C PHE A 171 -4.25 -7.54 -4.71
N GLY A 172 -3.49 -8.26 -3.90
CA GLY A 172 -2.05 -8.22 -3.86
C GLY A 172 -1.41 -9.60 -3.81
N GLY A 173 -0.23 -9.72 -4.38
CA GLY A 173 0.48 -10.99 -4.53
C GLY A 173 1.74 -11.13 -3.69
N GLU A 174 2.28 -10.05 -3.15
CA GLU A 174 3.54 -9.98 -2.36
C GLU A 174 4.69 -10.81 -2.96
N PHE A 175 4.76 -10.89 -4.27
CA PHE A 175 5.85 -11.60 -4.93
C PHE A 175 7.21 -10.89 -4.69
N PRO A 176 8.31 -11.60 -4.38
CA PRO A 176 8.47 -13.07 -4.34
C PRO A 176 8.25 -13.71 -2.95
N LEU A 177 7.77 -12.98 -1.95
CA LEU A 177 7.59 -13.50 -0.58
C LEU A 177 6.42 -14.46 -0.47
N SER A 178 5.36 -14.20 -1.22
CA SER A 178 4.24 -15.13 -1.41
C SER A 178 4.14 -15.55 -2.87
N HIS A 179 3.54 -16.71 -3.11
CA HIS A 179 3.32 -17.19 -4.47
C HIS A 179 1.98 -16.64 -5.00
N PRO A 180 1.97 -15.96 -6.17
CA PRO A 180 0.75 -15.32 -6.69
C PRO A 180 -0.47 -16.26 -6.82
N LYS A 181 -0.25 -17.54 -7.12
CA LYS A 181 -1.35 -18.54 -7.16
C LYS A 181 -1.98 -18.79 -5.79
N ALA A 182 -1.18 -18.75 -4.70
CA ALA A 182 -1.70 -18.91 -3.35
C ALA A 182 -2.55 -17.71 -2.94
N GLU A 183 -2.09 -16.50 -3.25
CA GLU A 183 -2.83 -15.27 -2.99
C GLU A 183 -4.14 -15.23 -3.82
N LEU A 184 -4.06 -15.57 -5.10
CA LEU A 184 -5.22 -15.63 -6.00
C LEU A 184 -6.26 -16.64 -5.54
N ALA A 185 -5.84 -17.82 -5.05
CA ALA A 185 -6.75 -18.86 -4.58
C ALA A 185 -7.67 -18.37 -3.45
N LYS A 186 -7.20 -17.46 -2.58
CA LYS A 186 -8.03 -16.88 -1.52
C LYS A 186 -9.19 -16.06 -2.09
N ILE A 187 -8.96 -15.31 -3.16
CA ILE A 187 -9.99 -14.50 -3.82
C ILE A 187 -10.97 -15.39 -4.60
N LEU A 188 -10.45 -16.41 -5.29
CA LEU A 188 -11.29 -17.35 -6.05
C LEU A 188 -12.18 -18.19 -5.15
N ALA A 189 -11.79 -18.44 -3.90
CA ALA A 189 -12.57 -19.17 -2.91
C ALA A 189 -13.70 -18.34 -2.27
N LEU A 190 -13.75 -17.01 -2.49
CA LEU A 190 -14.84 -16.19 -1.96
C LEU A 190 -16.15 -16.47 -2.70
N ASN A 191 -17.24 -16.56 -1.93
CA ASN A 191 -18.59 -16.65 -2.49
C ASN A 191 -19.13 -15.25 -2.79
N ILE A 192 -18.71 -14.69 -3.91
CA ILE A 192 -19.06 -13.35 -4.40
C ILE A 192 -19.39 -13.38 -5.89
N SER A 193 -20.06 -12.35 -6.39
CA SER A 193 -20.33 -12.22 -7.83
C SER A 193 -19.04 -12.07 -8.65
N ASP A 194 -19.10 -12.37 -9.94
CA ASP A 194 -17.97 -12.20 -10.84
C ASP A 194 -17.57 -10.73 -10.95
N ASP A 195 -18.51 -9.80 -10.98
CA ASP A 195 -18.24 -8.35 -10.97
C ASP A 195 -17.46 -7.94 -9.71
N ALA A 196 -17.86 -8.44 -8.53
CA ALA A 196 -17.15 -8.18 -7.29
C ALA A 196 -15.72 -8.74 -7.31
N ARG A 197 -15.55 -9.93 -7.91
CA ARG A 197 -14.24 -10.56 -8.06
C ARG A 197 -13.35 -9.78 -9.01
N GLU A 198 -13.86 -9.34 -10.15
CA GLU A 198 -13.11 -8.51 -11.12
C GLU A 198 -12.68 -7.17 -10.51
N ARG A 199 -13.56 -6.54 -9.73
CA ARG A 199 -13.19 -5.32 -8.99
C ARG A 199 -12.00 -5.56 -8.06
N ILE A 200 -12.03 -6.62 -7.25
CA ILE A 200 -10.94 -6.96 -6.34
C ILE A 200 -9.64 -7.26 -7.10
N LEU A 201 -9.72 -8.06 -8.17
CA LEU A 201 -8.54 -8.55 -8.89
C LEU A 201 -7.80 -7.47 -9.69
N GLY A 202 -8.47 -6.37 -10.06
CA GLY A 202 -7.82 -5.31 -10.82
C GLY A 202 -8.64 -4.04 -10.97
N GLY A 203 -9.98 -4.12 -11.01
CA GLY A 203 -10.85 -2.96 -11.26
C GLY A 203 -10.59 -1.82 -10.28
N ASN A 204 -10.56 -2.12 -8.98
CA ASN A 204 -10.38 -1.09 -7.96
C ASN A 204 -9.02 -0.37 -8.09
N ILE A 205 -7.91 -1.10 -8.20
CA ILE A 205 -6.59 -0.43 -8.30
C ILE A 205 -6.48 0.37 -9.59
N LEU A 206 -7.03 -0.12 -10.70
CA LEU A 206 -7.01 0.60 -11.97
C LEU A 206 -7.80 1.92 -11.90
N GLU A 207 -8.88 2.00 -11.14
CA GLU A 207 -9.61 3.24 -10.89
C GLU A 207 -8.77 4.23 -10.07
N LEU A 208 -8.04 3.76 -9.07
CA LEU A 208 -7.26 4.60 -8.15
C LEU A 208 -5.97 5.15 -8.76
N VAL A 209 -5.42 4.52 -9.80
CA VAL A 209 -4.18 4.94 -10.47
C VAL A 209 -4.42 5.69 -11.80
N LYS A 210 -5.67 5.93 -12.15
CA LYS A 210 -6.05 6.80 -13.27
C LYS A 210 -5.92 8.25 -12.81
N SER A 211 -4.90 8.92 -13.20
CA SER A 211 -4.74 10.38 -13.10
C SER A 211 -4.99 11.03 -14.45
#